data_4c1c42b0a75588622a77f6042173a7e3
#
_entry.id   4c1c42b0a75588622a77f6042173a7e3
#
_cell.length_a   1.000
_cell.length_b   1.000
_cell.length_c   1.000
_cell.angle_alpha   90.00
_cell.angle_beta   90.00
_cell.angle_gamma   90.00
#
_symmetry.space_group_name_H-M   'P 1'
#
loop_
_entity.id
_entity.type
_entity.pdbx_description
1 polymer ?
#
loop_
_entity_poly.entity_id
_entity_poly.type
_entity_poly.pdbx_seq_one_letter_code
_entity_poly.pdbx_strand_id
1 'polypeptide(L)'
;MRYWTLTEEDIDRIAIGCGILGTGGGGSTYHGPPRANALLREGRRIRMVRPADMAPDARILGIGGIGAPTVGIEKIAEGGEGVRLLKAVEQHLGRKVDALLGDEVGGGNGIAPMLTAA
;
A
#
# COMPACT_ATOMS: atom_id res chain seq x y z
N MET A 1 -11.13 -0.82 17.78
CA MET A 1 -11.04 -0.95 16.31
C MET A 1 -10.80 -2.40 15.95
N ARG A 2 -11.62 -2.93 15.09
CA ARG A 2 -11.45 -4.31 14.59
C ARG A 2 -10.50 -4.31 13.39
N TYR A 3 -9.42 -5.04 13.49
CA TYR A 3 -8.47 -5.20 12.39
C TYR A 3 -7.96 -6.67 12.37
N TRP A 4 -7.42 -7.06 11.22
CA TRP A 4 -6.62 -8.29 11.13
C TRP A 4 -5.22 -7.94 10.62
N THR A 5 -4.24 -8.69 11.08
CA THR A 5 -2.83 -8.52 10.67
C THR A 5 -2.55 -9.46 9.53
N LEU A 6 -1.99 -8.93 8.44
CA LEU A 6 -1.64 -9.72 7.27
C LEU A 6 -0.44 -10.61 7.54
N THR A 7 -0.47 -11.80 6.97
CA THR A 7 0.63 -12.74 6.88
C THR A 7 1.30 -12.66 5.50
N GLU A 8 2.46 -13.29 5.33
CA GLU A 8 3.11 -13.41 4.02
C GLU A 8 2.20 -14.11 3.01
N GLU A 9 1.47 -15.15 3.43
CA GLU A 9 0.53 -15.85 2.57
C GLU A 9 -0.63 -14.96 2.11
N ASP A 10 -1.14 -14.10 2.99
CA ASP A 10 -2.16 -13.13 2.63
C ASP A 10 -1.66 -12.13 1.57
N ILE A 11 -0.43 -11.66 1.72
CA ILE A 11 0.19 -10.74 0.77
C ILE A 11 0.33 -11.39 -0.61
N ASP A 12 0.77 -12.63 -0.67
CA ASP A 12 0.92 -13.36 -1.93
C ASP A 12 -0.45 -13.56 -2.61
N ARG A 13 -1.48 -13.92 -1.86
CA ARG A 13 -2.85 -14.05 -2.37
C ARG A 13 -3.42 -12.71 -2.86
N ILE A 14 -3.19 -11.64 -2.11
CA ILE A 14 -3.61 -10.29 -2.50
C ILE A 14 -2.92 -9.88 -3.80
N ALA A 15 -1.63 -10.17 -3.96
CA ALA A 15 -0.89 -9.86 -5.16
C ALA A 15 -1.45 -10.56 -6.41
N ILE A 16 -1.86 -11.83 -6.27
CA ILE A 16 -2.53 -12.57 -7.34
C ILE A 16 -3.86 -11.89 -7.71
N GLY A 17 -4.67 -11.55 -6.71
CA GLY A 17 -5.93 -10.85 -6.92
C GLY A 17 -5.76 -9.49 -7.59
N CYS A 18 -4.79 -8.71 -7.14
CA CYS A 18 -4.44 -7.41 -7.74
C CYS A 18 -3.98 -7.56 -9.19
N GLY A 19 -3.21 -8.60 -9.50
CA GLY A 19 -2.78 -8.89 -10.86
C GLY A 19 -3.97 -9.20 -11.79
N ILE A 20 -4.91 -10.00 -11.33
CA ILE A 20 -6.13 -10.34 -12.07
C ILE A 20 -7.01 -9.10 -12.28
N LEU A 21 -7.28 -8.36 -11.23
CA LEU A 21 -8.14 -7.17 -11.28
C LEU A 21 -7.51 -6.02 -12.08
N GLY A 22 -6.20 -5.96 -12.12
CA GLY A 22 -5.47 -4.93 -12.88
C GLY A 22 -5.56 -5.10 -14.38
N THR A 23 -5.72 -6.34 -14.86
CA THR A 23 -5.80 -6.67 -16.31
C THR A 23 -4.72 -5.98 -17.16
N GLY A 24 -3.49 -5.91 -16.62
CA GLY A 24 -2.35 -5.23 -17.23
C GLY A 24 -2.16 -3.76 -16.83
N GLY A 25 -3.10 -3.18 -16.06
CA GLY A 25 -2.97 -1.83 -15.50
C GLY A 25 -2.60 -1.81 -14.01
N GLY A 26 -2.37 -0.62 -13.48
CA GLY A 26 -2.07 -0.40 -12.06
C GLY A 26 -0.62 -0.72 -11.63
N GLY A 27 0.26 -1.02 -12.55
CA GLY A 27 1.65 -1.38 -12.29
C GLY A 27 1.87 -2.88 -12.01
N SER A 28 3.13 -3.27 -11.98
CA SER A 28 3.52 -4.67 -11.74
C SER A 28 3.26 -5.09 -10.29
N THR A 29 2.72 -6.29 -10.11
CA THR A 29 2.58 -6.93 -8.79
C THR A 29 3.82 -7.72 -8.38
N TYR A 30 4.88 -7.71 -9.19
CA TYR A 30 6.07 -8.54 -8.97
C TYR A 30 6.96 -8.04 -7.83
N HIS A 31 7.14 -6.74 -7.70
CA HIS A 31 8.08 -6.16 -6.74
C HIS A 31 7.49 -5.91 -5.34
N GLY A 32 6.19 -5.72 -5.26
CA GLY A 32 5.51 -5.39 -4.01
C GLY A 32 5.56 -6.49 -2.96
N PRO A 33 5.17 -7.74 -3.29
CA PRO A 33 5.12 -8.83 -2.32
C PRO A 33 6.46 -9.14 -1.66
N PRO A 34 7.59 -9.27 -2.37
CA PRO A 34 8.88 -9.49 -1.71
C PRO A 34 9.26 -8.40 -0.71
N ARG A 35 8.93 -7.14 -1.01
CA ARG A 35 9.18 -6.00 -0.12
C ARG A 35 8.28 -6.04 1.11
N ALA A 36 7.00 -6.29 0.93
CA ALA A 36 6.05 -6.43 2.04
C ALA A 36 6.45 -7.59 2.95
N ASN A 37 6.79 -8.74 2.39
CA ASN A 37 7.24 -9.90 3.14
C ASN A 37 8.56 -9.63 3.90
N ALA A 38 9.48 -8.87 3.32
CA ALA A 38 10.70 -8.46 4.01
C ALA A 38 10.37 -7.59 5.24
N LEU A 39 9.45 -6.62 5.11
CA LEU A 39 9.00 -5.80 6.24
C LEU A 39 8.35 -6.63 7.35
N LEU A 40 7.54 -7.63 7.00
CA LEU A 40 6.96 -8.54 7.99
C LEU A 40 8.04 -9.35 8.72
N ARG A 41 9.06 -9.82 8.03
CA ARG A 41 10.21 -10.55 8.63
C ARG A 41 11.07 -9.66 9.53
N GLU A 42 11.11 -8.36 9.27
CA GLU A 42 11.72 -7.36 10.14
C GLU A 42 10.88 -7.02 11.39
N GLY A 43 9.73 -7.66 11.55
CA GLY A 43 8.83 -7.43 12.69
C GLY A 43 7.81 -6.30 12.49
N ARG A 44 7.73 -5.74 11.29
CA ARG A 44 6.68 -4.79 10.94
C ARG A 44 5.34 -5.49 10.83
N ARG A 45 4.26 -4.73 10.98
CA ARG A 45 2.90 -5.27 10.92
C ARG A 45 2.04 -4.45 9.98
N ILE A 46 1.35 -5.14 9.08
CA ILE A 46 0.35 -4.53 8.19
C ILE A 46 -1.01 -4.92 8.72
N ARG A 47 -1.79 -3.94 9.13
CA ARG A 47 -3.13 -4.13 9.68
C ARG A 47 -4.17 -3.68 8.69
N MET A 48 -5.15 -4.54 8.45
CA MET A 48 -6.30 -4.22 7.61
C MET A 48 -7.50 -3.92 8.50
N VAL A 49 -8.23 -2.87 8.18
CA VAL A 49 -9.43 -2.45 8.90
C VAL A 49 -10.57 -2.23 7.91
N ARG A 50 -11.77 -2.62 8.28
CA ARG A 50 -12.95 -2.28 7.48
C ARG A 50 -13.33 -0.83 7.71
N PRO A 51 -13.78 -0.09 6.68
CA PRO A 51 -14.23 1.30 6.86
C PRO A 51 -15.31 1.45 7.95
N ALA A 52 -16.21 0.47 8.05
CA ALA A 52 -17.27 0.46 9.06
C ALA A 52 -16.78 0.35 10.52
N ASP A 53 -15.55 -0.11 10.72
CA ASP A 53 -14.94 -0.27 12.04
C ASP A 53 -14.06 0.95 12.42
N MET A 54 -13.96 1.96 11.56
CA MET A 54 -13.19 3.18 11.81
C MET A 54 -14.03 4.23 12.54
N ALA A 55 -13.35 5.11 13.25
CA ALA A 55 -14.01 6.27 13.87
C ALA A 55 -14.60 7.19 12.77
N PRO A 56 -15.75 7.85 13.05
CA PRO A 56 -16.39 8.74 12.06
C PRO A 56 -15.52 9.91 11.60
N ASP A 57 -14.58 10.34 12.43
CA ASP A 57 -13.65 11.44 12.16
C ASP A 57 -12.27 10.95 11.71
N ALA A 58 -12.12 9.66 11.44
CA ALA A 58 -10.87 9.08 10.97
C ALA A 58 -10.46 9.70 9.63
N ARG A 59 -9.17 9.99 9.51
CA ARG A 59 -8.58 10.48 8.25
C ARG A 59 -7.99 9.34 7.47
N ILE A 60 -8.52 9.15 6.27
CA ILE A 60 -8.05 8.15 5.33
C ILE A 60 -7.37 8.87 4.18
N LEU A 61 -6.16 8.46 3.86
CA LEU A 61 -5.42 8.98 2.71
C LEU A 61 -5.44 7.95 1.59
N GLY A 62 -5.91 8.36 0.41
CA GLY A 62 -5.75 7.60 -0.83
C GLY A 62 -4.29 7.64 -1.28
N ILE A 63 -3.74 6.50 -1.65
CA ILE A 63 -2.36 6.38 -2.14
C ILE A 63 -2.33 5.48 -3.37
N GLY A 64 -1.56 5.90 -4.36
CA GLY A 64 -1.35 5.17 -5.61
C GLY A 64 -0.20 5.77 -6.40
N GLY A 65 0.21 5.09 -7.47
CA GLY A 65 1.20 5.57 -8.41
C GLY A 65 0.58 5.75 -9.79
N ILE A 66 0.94 6.83 -10.47
CA ILE A 66 0.56 7.12 -11.84
C ILE A 66 1.82 7.34 -12.65
N GLY A 67 1.89 6.74 -13.83
CA GLY A 67 3.03 6.95 -14.74
C GLY A 67 3.10 5.91 -15.84
N ALA A 68 4.07 6.07 -16.72
CA ALA A 68 4.35 5.10 -17.76
C ALA A 68 5.03 3.85 -17.15
N PRO A 69 4.61 2.63 -17.52
CA PRO A 69 5.21 1.39 -16.99
C PRO A 69 6.71 1.28 -17.22
N THR A 70 7.21 1.84 -18.32
CA THR A 70 8.64 1.85 -18.66
C THR A 70 9.51 2.60 -17.65
N VAL A 71 8.95 3.59 -16.96
CA VAL A 71 9.69 4.32 -15.91
C VAL A 71 10.08 3.38 -14.76
N GLY A 72 9.19 2.46 -14.39
CA GLY A 72 9.48 1.45 -13.36
C GLY A 72 10.53 0.41 -13.78
N ILE A 73 10.74 0.23 -15.09
CA ILE A 73 11.79 -0.63 -15.62
C ILE A 73 13.15 0.09 -15.60
N GLU A 74 13.16 1.39 -15.91
CA GLU A 74 14.37 2.19 -16.00
C GLU A 74 14.89 2.72 -14.66
N LYS A 75 13.97 2.99 -13.73
CA LYS A 75 14.30 3.53 -12.41
C LYS A 75 14.03 2.53 -11.30
N ILE A 76 15.05 2.29 -10.51
CA ILE A 76 14.91 1.49 -9.30
C ILE A 76 14.27 2.35 -8.21
N ALA A 77 13.12 1.93 -7.68
CA ALA A 77 12.50 2.59 -6.55
C ALA A 77 13.37 2.43 -5.29
N GLU A 78 13.58 3.52 -4.58
CA GLU A 78 14.36 3.53 -3.33
C GLU A 78 13.63 2.79 -2.20
N GLY A 79 12.30 2.84 -2.18
CA GLY A 79 11.45 2.16 -1.21
C GLY A 79 10.90 3.05 -0.10
N GLY A 80 11.40 4.25 0.05
CA GLY A 80 10.95 5.21 1.07
C GLY A 80 9.98 6.27 0.56
N GLU A 81 9.64 6.26 -0.72
CA GLU A 81 8.85 7.31 -1.36
C GLU A 81 7.46 7.46 -0.73
N GLY A 82 6.76 6.34 -0.50
CA GLY A 82 5.43 6.34 0.10
C GLY A 82 5.43 6.92 1.51
N VAL A 83 6.42 6.57 2.31
CA VAL A 83 6.56 7.08 3.69
C VAL A 83 6.89 8.57 3.69
N ARG A 84 7.76 9.04 2.79
CA ARG A 84 8.06 10.48 2.67
C ARG A 84 6.84 11.26 2.22
N LEU A 85 6.07 10.73 1.26
CA LEU A 85 4.82 11.33 0.82
C LEU A 85 3.82 11.43 1.98
N LEU A 86 3.60 10.36 2.72
CA LEU A 86 2.72 10.34 3.87
C LEU A 86 3.12 11.40 4.91
N LYS A 87 4.40 11.47 5.26
CA LYS A 87 4.92 12.46 6.20
C LYS A 87 4.70 13.90 5.72
N ALA A 88 4.91 14.17 4.43
CA ALA A 88 4.67 15.49 3.86
C ALA A 88 3.19 15.89 3.92
N VAL A 89 2.28 14.97 3.64
CA VAL A 89 0.83 15.20 3.74
C VAL A 89 0.43 15.43 5.20
N GLU A 90 0.90 14.62 6.14
CA GLU A 90 0.61 14.80 7.58
C GLU A 90 1.13 16.14 8.09
N GLN A 91 2.31 16.56 7.65
CA GLN A 91 2.86 17.87 8.00
C GLN A 91 2.00 19.01 7.46
N HIS A 92 1.55 18.92 6.21
CA HIS A 92 0.66 19.92 5.60
C HIS A 92 -0.69 20.00 6.32
N LEU A 93 -1.25 18.85 6.70
CA LEU A 93 -2.52 18.77 7.40
C LEU A 93 -2.43 19.14 8.90
N GLY A 94 -1.23 19.16 9.47
CA GLY A 94 -1.01 19.35 10.91
C GLY A 94 -1.58 18.20 11.76
N ARG A 95 -1.82 17.04 11.17
CA ARG A 95 -2.46 15.90 11.83
C ARG A 95 -2.05 14.58 11.18
N LYS A 96 -1.96 13.53 11.98
CA LYS A 96 -1.70 12.17 11.52
C LYS A 96 -2.85 11.61 10.68
N VAL A 97 -2.51 10.74 9.77
CA VAL A 97 -3.43 9.91 8.99
C VAL A 97 -3.67 8.61 9.75
N ASP A 98 -4.93 8.22 9.86
CA ASP A 98 -5.34 7.04 10.64
C ASP A 98 -5.29 5.75 9.80
N ALA A 99 -5.52 5.85 8.50
CA ALA A 99 -5.43 4.72 7.58
C ALA A 99 -5.09 5.15 6.16
N LEU A 100 -4.61 4.20 5.38
CA LEU A 100 -4.35 4.34 3.96
C LEU A 100 -5.36 3.52 3.16
N LEU A 101 -5.72 4.01 1.98
CA LEU A 101 -6.60 3.35 1.04
C LEU A 101 -5.91 3.33 -0.33
N GLY A 102 -5.95 2.22 -1.03
CA GLY A 102 -5.56 2.19 -2.44
C GLY A 102 -6.61 2.92 -3.29
N ASP A 103 -6.19 3.86 -4.11
CA ASP A 103 -7.09 4.57 -5.04
C ASP A 103 -7.64 3.63 -6.11
N GLU A 104 -6.90 2.60 -6.42
CA GLU A 104 -7.34 1.48 -7.25
C GLU A 104 -6.83 0.15 -6.68
N VAL A 105 -7.52 -0.94 -6.96
CA VAL A 105 -7.19 -2.25 -6.41
C VAL A 105 -6.32 -3.07 -7.36
N GLY A 106 -6.30 -2.74 -8.65
CA GLY A 106 -5.57 -3.50 -9.65
C GLY A 106 -4.08 -3.20 -9.68
N GLY A 107 -3.30 -4.23 -10.00
CA GLY A 107 -1.86 -4.09 -10.15
C GLY A 107 -1.11 -3.76 -8.86
N GLY A 108 0.08 -3.20 -8.99
CA GLY A 108 0.94 -2.79 -7.87
C GLY A 108 0.31 -1.74 -6.96
N ASN A 109 -0.62 -0.95 -7.48
CA ASN A 109 -1.36 0.05 -6.69
C ASN A 109 -2.23 -0.57 -5.59
N GLY A 110 -2.68 -1.81 -5.74
CA GLY A 110 -3.38 -2.53 -4.68
C GLY A 110 -2.46 -2.95 -3.51
N ILE A 111 -1.15 -2.96 -3.74
CA ILE A 111 -0.14 -3.35 -2.74
C ILE A 111 0.57 -2.13 -2.12
N ALA A 112 0.69 -1.05 -2.86
CA ALA A 112 1.42 0.15 -2.44
C ALA A 112 1.02 0.70 -1.05
N PRO A 113 -0.28 0.76 -0.68
CA PRO A 113 -0.68 1.20 0.67
C PRO A 113 -0.10 0.33 1.78
N MET A 114 0.05 -0.96 1.56
CA MET A 114 0.59 -1.89 2.55
C MET A 114 2.05 -1.60 2.86
N LEU A 115 2.85 -1.31 1.82
CA LEU A 115 4.27 -0.96 1.97
C LEU A 115 4.47 0.35 2.74
N THR A 116 3.55 1.29 2.57
CA THR A 116 3.61 2.59 3.25
C THR A 116 3.12 2.50 4.69
N ALA A 117 2.16 1.60 4.97
CA ALA A 117 1.55 1.43 6.29
C ALA A 117 2.42 0.60 7.25
N ALA A 118 3.35 -0.22 6.74
CA ALA A 118 4.27 -1.02 7.53
C ALA A 118 5.39 -0.15 8.13
#